data_1fa9c49308ea6d6ffbbf9620d93a34be
#
_entry.id   1fa9c49308ea6d6ffbbf9620d93a34be
#
_cell.length_a   1.000
_cell.length_b   1.000
_cell.length_c   1.000
_cell.angle_alpha   90.00
_cell.angle_beta   90.00
_cell.angle_gamma   90.00
#
_symmetry.space_group_name_H-M   'P 1'
#
loop_
_entity.id
_entity.type
_entity.pdbx_description
1 polymer ?
#
loop_
_entity_poly.entity_id
_entity_poly.type
_entity_poly.pdbx_seq_one_letter_code
_entity_poly.pdbx_strand_id
1 'polypeptide(L)'
;SPAQIKNVFDEEITNWKELGGEDLPIRVFRLEDITQYYTEEELGPAYEYAGDKITELVEKTPGIVAFVPQKFIVHPDAVHFIEDNTISVKDVFAGAEWFPTATPAAQFGFLPLITGTLWVSLFAILFALPFGLSVSIYMSEVANPKVRNWLKPIIELLSGIPSVVYGFFGLIVIVPLIQKLFDLPVGESGLAGSIVLAIMALPTIITVTEDAMRNCPRAMREASLALGASQWQTIYKVVIPYSISGITSGVVLGIGRAIGETMAVLMVTGNAAVIPTTILEPLRTIPATIAAELGEAPAGGPHYQALFLLG
;
A
#
# COMPACT_ATOMS: atom_id res chain seq x y z
N SER A 1 -18.24 15.47 7.73
CA SER A 1 -16.89 14.92 7.50
C SER A 1 -16.60 14.84 5.99
N PRO A 2 -15.33 14.75 5.57
CA PRO A 2 -14.96 14.60 4.15
C PRO A 2 -15.67 13.45 3.44
N ALA A 3 -15.86 12.32 4.12
CA ALA A 3 -16.60 11.19 3.58
C ALA A 3 -18.08 11.51 3.33
N GLN A 4 -18.73 12.28 4.21
CA GLN A 4 -20.11 12.71 3.98
C GLN A 4 -20.23 13.68 2.81
N ILE A 5 -19.26 14.59 2.65
CA ILE A 5 -19.25 15.51 1.49
C ILE A 5 -19.11 14.70 0.21
N LYS A 6 -18.19 13.71 0.16
CA LYS A 6 -18.04 12.80 -0.98
C LYS A 6 -19.38 12.11 -1.30
N ASN A 7 -20.02 11.47 -0.32
CA ASN A 7 -21.26 10.72 -0.52
C ASN A 7 -22.42 11.62 -1.00
N VAL A 8 -22.42 12.91 -0.62
CA VAL A 8 -23.38 13.90 -1.14
C VAL A 8 -23.11 14.18 -2.62
N PHE A 9 -21.84 14.39 -3.01
CA PHE A 9 -21.48 14.68 -4.39
C PHE A 9 -21.51 13.44 -5.31
N ASP A 10 -21.45 12.24 -4.74
CA ASP A 10 -21.66 10.96 -5.44
C ASP A 10 -23.13 10.53 -5.46
N GLU A 11 -24.05 11.39 -4.94
CA GLU A 11 -25.50 11.16 -4.87
C GLU A 11 -25.91 9.92 -4.04
N GLU A 12 -25.03 9.43 -3.16
CA GLU A 12 -25.34 8.37 -2.20
C GLU A 12 -26.20 8.90 -1.05
N ILE A 13 -25.99 10.16 -0.64
CA ILE A 13 -26.80 10.89 0.33
C ILE A 13 -27.59 11.94 -0.45
N THR A 14 -28.92 11.80 -0.50
CA THR A 14 -29.80 12.63 -1.31
C THR A 14 -30.69 13.57 -0.51
N ASN A 15 -30.66 13.49 0.82
CA ASN A 15 -31.49 14.31 1.70
C ASN A 15 -30.69 14.81 2.90
N TRP A 16 -30.82 16.11 3.21
CA TRP A 16 -30.17 16.73 4.36
C TRP A 16 -30.54 16.10 5.70
N LYS A 17 -31.72 15.47 5.79
CA LYS A 17 -32.17 14.75 6.98
C LYS A 17 -31.23 13.59 7.36
N GLU A 18 -30.62 12.94 6.38
CA GLU A 18 -29.66 11.87 6.62
C GLU A 18 -28.38 12.36 7.30
N LEU A 19 -28.10 13.66 7.18
CA LEU A 19 -26.99 14.35 7.84
C LEU A 19 -27.39 15.08 9.13
N GLY A 20 -28.65 14.91 9.58
CA GLY A 20 -29.20 15.57 10.77
C GLY A 20 -29.75 16.97 10.52
N GLY A 21 -29.93 17.38 9.28
CA GLY A 21 -30.56 18.63 8.86
C GLY A 21 -32.08 18.52 8.69
N GLU A 22 -32.65 19.51 8.00
CA GLU A 22 -34.07 19.53 7.63
C GLU A 22 -34.42 18.48 6.56
N ASP A 23 -35.70 18.14 6.45
CA ASP A 23 -36.19 17.21 5.42
C ASP A 23 -36.26 17.91 4.04
N LEU A 24 -35.09 18.12 3.44
CA LEU A 24 -34.90 18.79 2.17
C LEU A 24 -34.05 17.92 1.25
N PRO A 25 -34.43 17.77 -0.03
CA PRO A 25 -33.61 17.07 -1.01
C PRO A 25 -32.31 17.86 -1.28
N ILE A 26 -31.20 17.15 -1.34
CA ILE A 26 -29.90 17.72 -1.69
C ILE A 26 -29.85 17.89 -3.21
N ARG A 27 -29.45 19.07 -3.67
CA ARG A 27 -29.16 19.36 -5.07
C ARG A 27 -27.68 19.69 -5.22
N VAL A 28 -26.97 18.85 -5.90
CA VAL A 28 -25.53 19.05 -6.15
C VAL A 28 -25.35 19.98 -7.34
N PHE A 29 -24.48 20.98 -7.19
CA PHE A 29 -24.07 21.87 -8.27
C PHE A 29 -22.54 21.85 -8.39
N ARG A 30 -22.06 21.59 -9.61
CA ARG A 30 -20.65 21.73 -9.99
C ARG A 30 -20.51 22.84 -11.01
N LEU A 31 -19.35 23.49 -11.08
CA LEU A 31 -19.14 24.58 -12.05
C LEU A 31 -19.41 24.15 -13.51
N GLU A 32 -19.17 22.88 -13.82
CA GLU A 32 -19.43 22.28 -15.14
C GLU A 32 -20.92 22.30 -15.51
N ASP A 33 -21.80 22.31 -14.52
CA ASP A 33 -23.26 22.30 -14.71
C ASP A 33 -23.85 23.70 -14.93
N ILE A 34 -23.03 24.77 -14.85
CA ILE A 34 -23.51 26.16 -14.90
C ILE A 34 -24.32 26.47 -16.18
N THR A 35 -23.93 25.83 -17.29
CA THR A 35 -24.61 26.01 -18.59
C THR A 35 -25.98 25.36 -18.65
N GLN A 36 -26.36 24.50 -17.67
CA GLN A 36 -27.73 23.96 -17.56
C GLN A 36 -28.67 24.96 -16.91
N TYR A 37 -28.15 25.93 -16.16
CA TYR A 37 -28.91 26.93 -15.41
C TYR A 37 -28.90 28.31 -16.08
N TYR A 38 -27.81 28.65 -16.78
CA TYR A 38 -27.62 29.98 -17.38
C TYR A 38 -27.08 29.87 -18.80
N THR A 39 -27.49 30.80 -19.66
CA THR A 39 -26.95 30.91 -21.03
C THR A 39 -25.58 31.56 -21.05
N GLU A 40 -24.80 31.36 -22.10
CA GLU A 40 -23.49 32.00 -22.26
C GLU A 40 -23.56 33.53 -22.24
N GLU A 41 -24.68 34.11 -22.74
CA GLU A 41 -24.94 35.56 -22.71
C GLU A 41 -25.13 36.08 -21.29
N GLU A 42 -25.79 35.31 -20.43
CA GLU A 42 -25.99 35.67 -19.01
C GLU A 42 -24.74 35.51 -18.18
N LEU A 43 -23.81 34.64 -18.56
CA LEU A 43 -22.53 34.42 -17.87
C LEU A 43 -21.48 35.45 -18.27
N GLY A 44 -21.66 36.12 -19.42
CA GLY A 44 -20.71 37.10 -19.93
C GLY A 44 -19.44 36.54 -20.54
N PRO A 45 -18.62 37.38 -21.16
CA PRO A 45 -17.36 36.95 -21.76
C PRO A 45 -16.44 36.30 -20.71
N ALA A 46 -15.93 35.12 -20.99
CA ALA A 46 -15.06 34.36 -20.08
C ALA A 46 -15.65 34.13 -18.66
N TYR A 47 -16.95 33.98 -18.53
CA TYR A 47 -17.67 33.75 -17.28
C TYR A 47 -17.52 34.88 -16.24
N GLU A 48 -17.46 36.12 -16.69
CA GLU A 48 -17.25 37.31 -15.84
C GLU A 48 -18.34 37.46 -14.76
N TYR A 49 -19.61 37.14 -15.10
CA TYR A 49 -20.76 37.23 -14.18
C TYR A 49 -21.11 35.91 -13.48
N ALA A 50 -20.31 34.87 -13.66
CA ALA A 50 -20.62 33.54 -13.11
C ALA A 50 -20.67 33.55 -11.57
N GLY A 51 -19.84 34.34 -10.90
CA GLY A 51 -19.85 34.42 -9.43
C GLY A 51 -21.15 34.96 -8.86
N ASP A 52 -21.70 36.03 -9.45
CA ASP A 52 -22.98 36.62 -9.05
C ASP A 52 -24.13 35.63 -9.33
N LYS A 53 -24.10 34.97 -10.47
CA LYS A 53 -25.10 33.99 -10.88
C LYS A 53 -25.10 32.73 -10.00
N ILE A 54 -23.93 32.26 -9.60
CA ILE A 54 -23.78 31.13 -8.65
C ILE A 54 -24.34 31.52 -7.29
N THR A 55 -24.04 32.73 -6.79
CA THR A 55 -24.58 33.22 -5.53
C THR A 55 -26.09 33.30 -5.59
N GLU A 56 -26.66 33.86 -6.66
CA GLU A 56 -28.09 33.93 -6.90
C GLU A 56 -28.77 32.54 -6.93
N LEU A 57 -28.11 31.56 -7.56
CA LEU A 57 -28.58 30.17 -7.63
C LEU A 57 -28.63 29.53 -6.24
N VAL A 58 -27.57 29.72 -5.45
CA VAL A 58 -27.47 29.14 -4.11
C VAL A 58 -28.52 29.75 -3.17
N GLU A 59 -28.73 31.06 -3.22
CA GLU A 59 -29.76 31.72 -2.41
C GLU A 59 -31.19 31.30 -2.76
N LYS A 60 -31.48 31.14 -4.06
CA LYS A 60 -32.82 30.83 -4.55
C LYS A 60 -33.20 29.36 -4.49
N THR A 61 -32.22 28.45 -4.32
CA THR A 61 -32.48 27.02 -4.39
C THR A 61 -32.28 26.38 -3.02
N PRO A 62 -33.34 26.10 -2.26
CA PRO A 62 -33.23 25.43 -0.98
C PRO A 62 -32.61 24.03 -1.13
N GLY A 63 -31.70 23.68 -0.26
CA GLY A 63 -31.05 22.37 -0.23
C GLY A 63 -29.90 22.20 -1.25
N ILE A 64 -29.53 23.23 -2.00
CA ILE A 64 -28.40 23.18 -2.94
C ILE A 64 -27.06 23.17 -2.18
N VAL A 65 -26.13 22.38 -2.69
CA VAL A 65 -24.72 22.40 -2.31
C VAL A 65 -23.88 22.60 -3.56
N ALA A 66 -23.00 23.61 -3.54
CA ALA A 66 -22.20 23.99 -4.69
C ALA A 66 -20.71 23.75 -4.40
N PHE A 67 -20.00 23.15 -5.36
CA PHE A 67 -18.53 23.07 -5.37
C PHE A 67 -17.99 23.90 -6.52
N VAL A 68 -17.39 25.03 -6.17
CA VAL A 68 -16.89 26.00 -7.15
C VAL A 68 -15.51 26.55 -6.73
N PRO A 69 -14.64 26.92 -7.68
CA PRO A 69 -13.38 27.59 -7.37
C PRO A 69 -13.62 28.91 -6.62
N GLN A 70 -12.76 29.20 -5.65
CA GLN A 70 -12.86 30.37 -4.78
C GLN A 70 -12.99 31.70 -5.52
N LYS A 71 -12.43 31.81 -6.72
CA LYS A 71 -12.54 33.01 -7.56
C LYS A 71 -13.99 33.39 -7.97
N PHE A 72 -14.93 32.42 -7.91
CA PHE A 72 -16.34 32.65 -8.21
C PHE A 72 -17.19 32.93 -6.97
N ILE A 73 -16.58 33.03 -5.80
CA ILE A 73 -17.26 33.39 -4.55
C ILE A 73 -17.12 34.92 -4.38
N VAL A 74 -18.08 35.65 -4.95
CA VAL A 74 -18.09 37.12 -4.93
C VAL A 74 -18.70 37.65 -3.63
N HIS A 75 -19.74 37.00 -3.11
CA HIS A 75 -20.48 37.41 -1.92
C HIS A 75 -20.38 36.33 -0.82
N PRO A 76 -19.26 36.27 -0.05
CA PRO A 76 -19.06 35.25 0.97
C PRO A 76 -20.09 35.33 2.13
N ASP A 77 -20.66 36.52 2.37
CA ASP A 77 -21.64 36.75 3.44
C ASP A 77 -23.04 36.19 3.10
N ALA A 78 -23.31 35.93 1.83
CA ALA A 78 -24.60 35.43 1.33
C ALA A 78 -24.71 33.89 1.33
N VAL A 79 -23.62 33.17 1.57
CA VAL A 79 -23.55 31.72 1.48
C VAL A 79 -22.96 31.10 2.74
N HIS A 80 -23.41 29.92 3.11
CA HIS A 80 -22.82 29.14 4.18
C HIS A 80 -21.72 28.24 3.64
N PHE A 81 -20.49 28.43 4.11
CA PHE A 81 -19.38 27.55 3.77
C PHE A 81 -19.45 26.26 4.58
N ILE A 82 -19.34 25.14 3.91
CA ILE A 82 -19.09 23.87 4.56
C ILE A 82 -17.56 23.76 4.72
N GLU A 83 -17.01 24.41 5.74
CA GLU A 83 -15.60 24.28 6.08
C GLU A 83 -15.41 23.07 7.00
N ASP A 84 -14.82 22.01 6.47
CA ASP A 84 -14.30 20.92 7.29
C ASP A 84 -12.76 20.93 7.22
N ASN A 85 -12.18 21.90 7.94
CA ASN A 85 -10.73 22.05 8.06
C ASN A 85 -10.12 21.09 9.09
N THR A 86 -10.91 20.27 9.75
CA THR A 86 -10.45 19.37 10.79
C THR A 86 -10.52 17.92 10.33
N ILE A 87 -9.41 17.39 9.84
CA ILE A 87 -9.26 15.96 9.62
C ILE A 87 -9.10 15.32 11.01
N SER A 88 -10.06 14.52 11.44
CA SER A 88 -9.96 13.78 12.69
C SER A 88 -8.87 12.73 12.59
N VAL A 89 -8.10 12.54 13.67
CA VAL A 89 -7.11 11.44 13.75
C VAL A 89 -7.75 10.08 13.45
N LYS A 90 -9.02 9.90 13.86
CA LYS A 90 -9.77 8.67 13.53
C LYS A 90 -10.03 8.52 12.04
N ASP A 91 -10.36 9.60 11.33
CA ASP A 91 -10.61 9.56 9.87
C ASP A 91 -9.34 9.25 9.10
N VAL A 92 -8.18 9.68 9.59
CA VAL A 92 -6.88 9.34 9.00
C VAL A 92 -6.54 7.85 9.22
N PHE A 93 -6.57 7.36 10.44
CA PHE A 93 -6.12 5.99 10.74
C PHE A 93 -7.17 4.91 10.43
N ALA A 94 -8.46 5.23 10.50
CA ALA A 94 -9.56 4.30 10.24
C ALA A 94 -10.31 4.59 8.94
N GLY A 95 -9.93 5.62 8.19
CA GLY A 95 -10.50 5.93 6.89
C GLY A 95 -10.23 4.80 5.89
N ALA A 96 -11.27 4.41 5.14
CA ALA A 96 -11.24 3.27 4.23
C ALA A 96 -10.76 3.62 2.81
N GLU A 97 -10.53 4.89 2.53
CA GLU A 97 -10.19 5.37 1.20
C GLU A 97 -9.01 6.34 1.22
N TRP A 98 -8.08 6.18 0.29
CA TRP A 98 -6.97 7.08 0.05
C TRP A 98 -7.10 7.69 -1.34
N PHE A 99 -7.70 8.90 -1.41
CA PHE A 99 -7.84 9.71 -2.62
C PHE A 99 -7.55 11.18 -2.30
N PRO A 100 -6.28 11.55 -2.11
CA PRO A 100 -5.88 12.89 -1.66
C PRO A 100 -6.19 14.00 -2.69
N THR A 101 -6.39 13.62 -3.95
CA THR A 101 -6.73 14.54 -5.05
C THR A 101 -8.22 14.57 -5.38
N ALA A 102 -9.05 13.82 -4.65
CA ALA A 102 -10.47 13.79 -4.90
C ALA A 102 -11.13 15.14 -4.63
N THR A 103 -12.05 15.54 -5.50
CA THR A 103 -12.88 16.73 -5.37
C THR A 103 -14.35 16.30 -5.20
N PRO A 104 -15.13 16.94 -4.34
CA PRO A 104 -14.86 18.14 -3.56
C PRO A 104 -14.08 17.91 -2.27
N ALA A 105 -13.96 16.68 -1.79
CA ALA A 105 -13.32 16.39 -0.52
C ALA A 105 -12.22 15.34 -0.68
N ALA A 106 -10.97 15.72 -0.35
CA ALA A 106 -9.85 14.80 -0.32
C ALA A 106 -10.02 13.74 0.80
N GLN A 107 -9.67 12.50 0.49
CA GLN A 107 -9.73 11.37 1.42
C GLN A 107 -8.31 10.95 1.82
N PHE A 108 -8.04 10.96 3.12
CA PHE A 108 -6.72 10.65 3.68
C PHE A 108 -6.76 9.41 4.60
N GLY A 109 -7.51 8.38 4.22
CA GLY A 109 -7.60 7.14 4.99
C GLY A 109 -6.37 6.26 4.84
N PHE A 110 -5.70 5.93 5.93
CA PHE A 110 -4.48 5.09 5.93
C PHE A 110 -4.77 3.59 5.97
N LEU A 111 -5.98 3.20 6.34
CA LEU A 111 -6.32 1.78 6.54
C LEU A 111 -6.05 0.89 5.32
N PRO A 112 -6.38 1.29 4.08
CA PRO A 112 -6.05 0.49 2.89
C PRO A 112 -4.55 0.26 2.72
N LEU A 113 -3.75 1.30 3.01
CA LEU A 113 -2.29 1.26 2.84
C LEU A 113 -1.62 0.40 3.92
N ILE A 114 -2.11 0.50 5.16
CA ILE A 114 -1.66 -0.32 6.29
C ILE A 114 -2.00 -1.80 6.02
N THR A 115 -3.26 -2.09 5.67
CA THR A 115 -3.70 -3.46 5.37
C THR A 115 -2.97 -4.03 4.18
N GLY A 116 -2.82 -3.27 3.10
CA GLY A 116 -2.05 -3.68 1.92
C GLY A 116 -0.59 -4.03 2.24
N THR A 117 0.08 -3.19 3.03
CA THR A 117 1.47 -3.45 3.47
C THR A 117 1.56 -4.72 4.30
N LEU A 118 0.65 -4.90 5.26
CA LEU A 118 0.62 -6.08 6.13
C LEU A 118 0.32 -7.36 5.34
N TRP A 119 -0.65 -7.33 4.44
CA TRP A 119 -0.99 -8.48 3.59
C TRP A 119 0.23 -8.93 2.77
N VAL A 120 0.80 -8.03 1.98
CA VAL A 120 1.93 -8.37 1.10
C VAL A 120 3.13 -8.87 1.89
N SER A 121 3.48 -8.18 2.99
CA SER A 121 4.63 -8.55 3.83
C SER A 121 4.42 -9.88 4.53
N LEU A 122 3.24 -10.13 5.08
CA LEU A 122 2.91 -11.39 5.76
C LEU A 122 3.03 -12.58 4.81
N PHE A 123 2.42 -12.51 3.63
CA PHE A 123 2.48 -13.60 2.66
C PHE A 123 3.87 -13.74 2.05
N ALA A 124 4.60 -12.64 1.84
CA ALA A 124 5.99 -12.72 1.39
C ALA A 124 6.87 -13.53 2.35
N ILE A 125 6.75 -13.27 3.66
CA ILE A 125 7.50 -14.02 4.67
C ILE A 125 7.00 -15.46 4.79
N LEU A 126 5.68 -15.67 4.73
CA LEU A 126 5.11 -17.02 4.76
C LEU A 126 5.66 -17.90 3.63
N PHE A 127 5.88 -17.33 2.44
CA PHE A 127 6.50 -18.04 1.31
C PHE A 127 8.02 -18.13 1.47
N ALA A 128 8.70 -17.04 1.85
CA ALA A 128 10.15 -17.01 1.92
C ALA A 128 10.71 -17.91 3.03
N LEU A 129 10.04 -17.99 4.18
CA LEU A 129 10.58 -18.62 5.39
C LEU A 129 10.80 -20.13 5.23
N PRO A 130 9.85 -20.95 4.72
CA PRO A 130 10.09 -22.39 4.53
C PRO A 130 11.25 -22.66 3.57
N PHE A 131 11.32 -21.94 2.45
CA PHE A 131 12.39 -22.11 1.47
C PHE A 131 13.72 -21.59 2.01
N GLY A 132 13.74 -20.41 2.63
CA GLY A 132 14.93 -19.80 3.18
C GLY A 132 15.57 -20.68 4.26
N LEU A 133 14.78 -21.19 5.22
CA LEU A 133 15.26 -22.09 6.25
C LEU A 133 15.73 -23.43 5.68
N SER A 134 15.00 -24.02 4.74
CA SER A 134 15.39 -25.28 4.11
C SER A 134 16.73 -25.17 3.39
N VAL A 135 16.93 -24.10 2.61
CA VAL A 135 18.19 -23.85 1.92
C VAL A 135 19.32 -23.57 2.89
N SER A 136 19.09 -22.79 3.95
CA SER A 136 20.09 -22.51 4.99
C SER A 136 20.57 -23.78 5.70
N ILE A 137 19.62 -24.65 6.10
CA ILE A 137 19.94 -25.94 6.73
C ILE A 137 20.74 -26.82 5.77
N TYR A 138 20.28 -26.90 4.50
CA TYR A 138 20.98 -27.67 3.49
C TYR A 138 22.43 -27.18 3.30
N MET A 139 22.63 -25.86 3.15
CA MET A 139 23.95 -25.28 2.94
C MET A 139 24.88 -25.38 4.14
N SER A 140 24.33 -25.28 5.35
CA SER A 140 25.09 -25.32 6.60
C SER A 140 25.51 -26.75 6.98
N GLU A 141 24.58 -27.73 6.86
CA GLU A 141 24.71 -29.02 7.50
C GLU A 141 24.82 -30.21 6.53
N VAL A 142 24.31 -30.08 5.30
CA VAL A 142 24.18 -31.21 4.38
C VAL A 142 25.07 -31.06 3.14
N ALA A 143 25.17 -29.86 2.61
CA ALA A 143 25.89 -29.61 1.36
C ALA A 143 27.39 -29.87 1.50
N ASN A 144 27.95 -30.55 0.51
CA ASN A 144 29.40 -30.68 0.44
C ASN A 144 30.06 -29.30 0.09
N PRO A 145 31.35 -29.13 0.43
CA PRO A 145 32.04 -27.85 0.22
C PRO A 145 32.00 -27.35 -1.22
N LYS A 146 32.00 -28.24 -2.21
CA LYS A 146 31.96 -27.86 -3.63
C LYS A 146 30.60 -27.23 -4.01
N VAL A 147 29.50 -27.87 -3.61
CA VAL A 147 28.14 -27.36 -3.86
C VAL A 147 27.92 -26.02 -3.17
N ARG A 148 28.33 -25.93 -1.92
CA ARG A 148 28.20 -24.72 -1.14
C ARG A 148 28.98 -23.55 -1.73
N ASN A 149 30.26 -23.77 -2.12
CA ASN A 149 31.11 -22.75 -2.71
C ASN A 149 30.58 -22.25 -4.06
N TRP A 150 29.69 -23.01 -4.70
CA TRP A 150 29.02 -22.62 -5.91
C TRP A 150 27.69 -21.92 -5.65
N LEU A 151 26.89 -22.39 -4.67
CA LEU A 151 25.59 -21.82 -4.34
C LEU A 151 25.71 -20.47 -3.61
N LYS A 152 26.68 -20.32 -2.70
CA LYS A 152 26.82 -19.08 -1.89
C LYS A 152 27.00 -17.83 -2.75
N PRO A 153 27.90 -17.79 -3.75
CA PRO A 153 28.01 -16.64 -4.66
C PRO A 153 26.73 -16.35 -5.45
N ILE A 154 25.97 -17.38 -5.84
CA ILE A 154 24.70 -17.18 -6.55
C ILE A 154 23.69 -16.47 -5.65
N ILE A 155 23.56 -16.90 -4.39
CA ILE A 155 22.65 -16.27 -3.41
C ILE A 155 23.09 -14.83 -3.13
N GLU A 156 24.40 -14.59 -3.01
CA GLU A 156 24.94 -13.24 -2.82
C GLU A 156 24.69 -12.34 -4.04
N LEU A 157 24.82 -12.86 -5.26
CA LEU A 157 24.49 -12.14 -6.50
C LEU A 157 23.01 -11.76 -6.55
N LEU A 158 22.10 -12.66 -6.13
CA LEU A 158 20.68 -12.35 -6.06
C LEU A 158 20.41 -11.17 -5.12
N SER A 159 21.13 -11.06 -4.00
CA SER A 159 20.95 -9.92 -3.08
C SER A 159 21.42 -8.58 -3.68
N GLY A 160 22.29 -8.60 -4.67
CA GLY A 160 22.80 -7.42 -5.37
C GLY A 160 21.93 -6.94 -6.54
N ILE A 161 20.91 -7.69 -6.95
CA ILE A 161 20.02 -7.29 -8.03
C ILE A 161 19.15 -6.11 -7.57
N PRO A 162 19.05 -4.99 -8.35
CA PRO A 162 18.15 -3.88 -8.03
C PRO A 162 16.69 -4.31 -7.95
N SER A 163 15.92 -3.75 -7.01
CA SER A 163 14.51 -4.11 -6.80
C SER A 163 13.63 -3.86 -8.03
N VAL A 164 13.94 -2.85 -8.83
CA VAL A 164 13.24 -2.56 -10.09
C VAL A 164 13.32 -3.74 -11.06
N VAL A 165 14.47 -4.47 -11.10
CA VAL A 165 14.63 -5.65 -11.99
C VAL A 165 13.70 -6.78 -11.51
N TYR A 166 13.59 -6.98 -10.20
CA TYR A 166 12.64 -7.95 -9.65
C TYR A 166 11.19 -7.55 -9.93
N GLY A 167 10.86 -6.26 -9.83
CA GLY A 167 9.54 -5.74 -10.19
C GLY A 167 9.21 -5.97 -11.66
N PHE A 168 10.16 -5.68 -12.54
CA PHE A 168 10.00 -5.91 -13.99
C PHE A 168 9.83 -7.40 -14.32
N PHE A 169 10.65 -8.27 -13.73
CA PHE A 169 10.47 -9.72 -13.83
C PHE A 169 9.09 -10.16 -13.33
N GLY A 170 8.68 -9.63 -12.18
CA GLY A 170 7.36 -9.89 -11.62
C GLY A 170 6.24 -9.50 -12.57
N LEU A 171 6.32 -8.31 -13.16
CA LEU A 171 5.33 -7.80 -14.11
C LEU A 171 5.22 -8.65 -15.38
N ILE A 172 6.36 -9.09 -15.94
CA ILE A 172 6.36 -9.84 -17.22
C ILE A 172 6.09 -11.33 -17.03
N VAL A 173 6.51 -11.91 -15.90
CA VAL A 173 6.45 -13.37 -15.69
C VAL A 173 5.42 -13.77 -14.64
N ILE A 174 5.48 -13.16 -13.43
CA ILE A 174 4.65 -13.60 -12.31
C ILE A 174 3.20 -13.12 -12.49
N VAL A 175 2.98 -11.86 -12.87
CA VAL A 175 1.65 -11.30 -13.08
C VAL A 175 0.85 -12.08 -14.14
N PRO A 176 1.36 -12.33 -15.36
CA PRO A 176 0.62 -13.13 -16.35
C PRO A 176 0.42 -14.60 -15.93
N LEU A 177 1.37 -15.15 -15.15
CA LEU A 177 1.23 -16.50 -14.62
C LEU A 177 0.07 -16.60 -13.65
N ILE A 178 -0.04 -15.66 -12.71
CA ILE A 178 -1.13 -15.58 -11.73
C ILE A 178 -2.46 -15.34 -12.45
N GLN A 179 -2.50 -14.40 -13.40
CA GLN A 179 -3.69 -14.11 -14.19
C GLN A 179 -4.26 -15.36 -14.87
N LYS A 180 -3.40 -16.16 -15.49
CA LYS A 180 -3.81 -17.40 -16.17
C LYS A 180 -4.17 -18.52 -15.18
N LEU A 181 -3.44 -18.63 -14.06
CA LEU A 181 -3.65 -19.71 -13.10
C LEU A 181 -4.97 -19.59 -12.35
N PHE A 182 -5.37 -18.37 -12.03
CA PHE A 182 -6.58 -18.06 -11.27
C PHE A 182 -7.72 -17.49 -12.12
N ASP A 183 -7.54 -17.42 -13.45
CA ASP A 183 -8.51 -16.87 -14.41
C ASP A 183 -9.02 -15.47 -14.01
N LEU A 184 -8.07 -14.59 -13.66
CA LEU A 184 -8.35 -13.24 -13.18
C LEU A 184 -8.47 -12.26 -14.35
N PRO A 185 -9.29 -11.20 -14.23
CA PRO A 185 -9.35 -10.14 -15.23
C PRO A 185 -8.03 -9.36 -15.32
N VAL A 186 -7.35 -9.21 -14.19
CA VAL A 186 -6.06 -8.53 -14.03
C VAL A 186 -5.15 -9.39 -13.16
N GLY A 187 -3.88 -9.51 -13.51
CA GLY A 187 -2.94 -10.36 -12.78
C GLY A 187 -2.15 -9.63 -11.70
N GLU A 188 -2.12 -8.28 -11.72
CA GLU A 188 -1.53 -7.47 -10.67
C GLU A 188 -2.33 -7.64 -9.39
N SER A 189 -1.65 -8.07 -8.33
CA SER A 189 -2.31 -8.50 -7.09
C SER A 189 -1.37 -8.50 -5.90
N GLY A 190 -1.92 -8.56 -4.71
CA GLY A 190 -1.14 -8.79 -3.49
C GLY A 190 -0.34 -10.09 -3.55
N LEU A 191 -0.86 -11.14 -4.21
CA LEU A 191 -0.14 -12.40 -4.38
C LEU A 191 1.11 -12.22 -5.27
N ALA A 192 1.00 -11.48 -6.38
CA ALA A 192 2.14 -11.17 -7.24
C ALA A 192 3.24 -10.43 -6.46
N GLY A 193 2.83 -9.38 -5.72
CA GLY A 193 3.74 -8.65 -4.82
C GLY A 193 4.39 -9.55 -3.79
N SER A 194 3.62 -10.41 -3.13
CA SER A 194 4.12 -11.33 -2.10
C SER A 194 5.15 -12.32 -2.63
N ILE A 195 4.94 -12.88 -3.83
CA ILE A 195 5.89 -13.81 -4.46
C ILE A 195 7.19 -13.10 -4.83
N VAL A 196 7.10 -11.90 -5.44
CA VAL A 196 8.29 -11.12 -5.80
C VAL A 196 9.08 -10.75 -4.54
N LEU A 197 8.41 -10.26 -3.50
CA LEU A 197 9.05 -9.95 -2.22
C LEU A 197 9.66 -11.19 -1.53
N ALA A 198 8.99 -12.33 -1.62
CA ALA A 198 9.53 -13.59 -1.09
C ALA A 198 10.89 -13.92 -1.74
N ILE A 199 10.95 -13.85 -3.08
CA ILE A 199 12.19 -14.08 -3.82
C ILE A 199 13.29 -13.11 -3.39
N MET A 200 12.95 -11.83 -3.19
CA MET A 200 13.90 -10.80 -2.75
C MET A 200 14.38 -10.96 -1.30
N ALA A 201 13.53 -11.50 -0.41
CA ALA A 201 13.87 -11.73 0.99
C ALA A 201 14.74 -12.99 1.19
N LEU A 202 14.63 -13.99 0.30
CA LEU A 202 15.34 -15.25 0.38
C LEU A 202 16.86 -15.11 0.61
N PRO A 203 17.62 -14.31 -0.16
CA PRO A 203 19.06 -14.20 0.02
C PRO A 203 19.45 -13.72 1.42
N THR A 204 18.71 -12.75 1.96
CA THR A 204 18.96 -12.21 3.31
C THR A 204 18.70 -13.26 4.38
N ILE A 205 17.56 -13.94 4.32
CA ILE A 205 17.17 -14.99 5.27
C ILE A 205 18.19 -16.14 5.21
N ILE A 206 18.55 -16.59 4.00
CA ILE A 206 19.47 -17.71 3.79
C ILE A 206 20.84 -17.38 4.36
N THR A 207 21.43 -16.24 3.99
CA THR A 207 22.79 -15.91 4.36
C THR A 207 22.94 -15.76 5.87
N VAL A 208 22.05 -14.98 6.50
CA VAL A 208 22.12 -14.74 7.96
C VAL A 208 21.86 -16.02 8.75
N THR A 209 20.90 -16.83 8.31
CA THR A 209 20.58 -18.10 8.97
C THR A 209 21.67 -19.15 8.78
N GLU A 210 22.26 -19.27 7.59
CA GLU A 210 23.38 -20.17 7.31
C GLU A 210 24.58 -19.82 8.18
N ASP A 211 24.96 -18.53 8.23
CA ASP A 211 26.08 -18.07 9.04
C ASP A 211 25.84 -18.32 10.53
N ALA A 212 24.60 -18.11 11.01
CA ALA A 212 24.24 -18.40 12.40
C ALA A 212 24.39 -19.91 12.75
N MET A 213 23.90 -20.78 11.87
CA MET A 213 24.01 -22.22 12.07
C MET A 213 25.49 -22.70 12.07
N ARG A 214 26.30 -22.11 11.19
CA ARG A 214 27.72 -22.45 11.09
C ARG A 214 28.54 -22.03 12.31
N ASN A 215 28.11 -21.02 13.03
CA ASN A 215 28.76 -20.59 14.27
C ASN A 215 28.51 -21.57 15.41
N CYS A 216 27.66 -22.60 15.26
CA CYS A 216 27.54 -23.68 16.22
C CYS A 216 28.88 -24.44 16.34
N PRO A 217 29.48 -24.57 17.56
CA PRO A 217 30.78 -25.21 17.76
C PRO A 217 30.78 -26.67 17.29
N ARG A 218 31.83 -27.08 16.60
CA ARG A 218 32.00 -28.47 16.15
C ARG A 218 31.95 -29.47 17.32
N ALA A 219 32.50 -29.13 18.46
CA ALA A 219 32.48 -29.96 19.66
C ALA A 219 31.03 -30.32 20.10
N MET A 220 30.07 -29.42 19.95
CA MET A 220 28.68 -29.70 20.29
C MET A 220 28.06 -30.71 19.32
N ARG A 221 28.37 -30.62 18.04
CA ARG A 221 27.92 -31.57 17.01
C ARG A 221 28.54 -32.95 17.23
N GLU A 222 29.83 -33.02 17.46
CA GLU A 222 30.57 -34.26 17.71
C GLU A 222 30.11 -34.94 19.02
N ALA A 223 29.83 -34.19 20.06
CA ALA A 223 29.27 -34.70 21.31
C ALA A 223 27.89 -35.33 21.10
N SER A 224 27.03 -34.69 20.33
CA SER A 224 25.71 -35.22 19.98
C SER A 224 25.82 -36.54 19.22
N LEU A 225 26.67 -36.61 18.20
CA LEU A 225 26.92 -37.82 17.42
C LEU A 225 27.54 -38.94 18.28
N ALA A 226 28.48 -38.61 19.20
CA ALA A 226 29.07 -39.56 20.12
C ALA A 226 28.07 -40.19 21.10
N LEU A 227 26.99 -39.49 21.44
CA LEU A 227 25.85 -40.00 22.20
C LEU A 227 24.86 -40.83 21.36
N GLY A 228 25.20 -41.13 20.11
CA GLY A 228 24.39 -41.96 19.22
C GLY A 228 23.24 -41.22 18.48
N ALA A 229 23.22 -39.89 18.51
CA ALA A 229 22.25 -39.13 17.73
C ALA A 229 22.54 -39.23 16.23
N SER A 230 21.51 -39.33 15.41
CA SER A 230 21.64 -39.20 13.95
C SER A 230 21.97 -37.75 13.55
N GLN A 231 22.48 -37.56 12.32
CA GLN A 231 22.78 -36.22 11.79
C GLN A 231 21.53 -35.30 11.87
N TRP A 232 20.37 -35.79 11.51
CA TRP A 232 19.11 -35.04 11.60
C TRP A 232 18.74 -34.69 13.05
N GLN A 233 18.94 -35.62 13.98
CA GLN A 233 18.71 -35.34 15.40
C GLN A 233 19.68 -34.27 15.91
N THR A 234 20.95 -34.28 15.49
CA THR A 234 21.91 -33.23 15.83
C THR A 234 21.48 -31.89 15.25
N ILE A 235 21.00 -31.82 13.99
CA ILE A 235 20.53 -30.56 13.38
C ILE A 235 19.40 -29.96 14.21
N TYR A 236 18.30 -30.69 14.42
CA TYR A 236 17.12 -30.06 15.03
C TYR A 236 17.17 -29.99 16.57
N LYS A 237 18.01 -30.80 17.27
CA LYS A 237 18.11 -30.75 18.72
C LYS A 237 19.30 -29.96 19.24
N VAL A 238 20.33 -29.71 18.42
CA VAL A 238 21.55 -29.01 18.83
C VAL A 238 21.77 -27.76 17.98
N VAL A 239 21.89 -27.91 16.65
CA VAL A 239 22.28 -26.77 15.78
C VAL A 239 21.21 -25.72 15.72
N ILE A 240 19.96 -26.07 15.43
CA ILE A 240 18.87 -25.12 15.33
C ILE A 240 18.61 -24.39 16.66
N PRO A 241 18.50 -25.09 17.83
CA PRO A 241 18.33 -24.40 19.11
C PRO A 241 19.49 -23.49 19.48
N TYR A 242 20.71 -23.90 19.18
CA TYR A 242 21.90 -23.04 19.40
C TYR A 242 21.85 -21.77 18.56
N SER A 243 21.35 -21.87 17.30
CA SER A 243 21.37 -20.80 16.32
C SER A 243 20.08 -19.99 16.29
N ILE A 244 19.13 -20.23 17.20
CA ILE A 244 17.79 -19.65 17.15
C ILE A 244 17.79 -18.12 17.11
N SER A 245 18.70 -17.47 17.85
CA SER A 245 18.84 -16.02 17.87
C SER A 245 19.24 -15.47 16.49
N GLY A 246 20.19 -16.14 15.82
CA GLY A 246 20.63 -15.73 14.49
C GLY A 246 19.57 -16.05 13.41
N ILE A 247 18.88 -17.19 13.55
CA ILE A 247 17.75 -17.52 12.68
C ILE A 247 16.66 -16.44 12.78
N THR A 248 16.28 -16.09 14.02
CA THR A 248 15.30 -15.02 14.28
C THR A 248 15.78 -13.68 13.69
N SER A 249 17.05 -13.34 13.84
CA SER A 249 17.63 -12.13 13.24
C SER A 249 17.50 -12.13 11.71
N GLY A 250 17.80 -13.26 11.06
CA GLY A 250 17.63 -13.41 9.62
C GLY A 250 16.18 -13.20 9.16
N VAL A 251 15.23 -13.76 9.91
CA VAL A 251 13.78 -13.58 9.65
C VAL A 251 13.37 -12.12 9.83
N VAL A 252 13.76 -11.47 10.93
CA VAL A 252 13.44 -10.06 11.20
C VAL A 252 14.01 -9.14 10.12
N LEU A 253 15.24 -9.38 9.67
CA LEU A 253 15.85 -8.63 8.57
C LEU A 253 15.08 -8.86 7.26
N GLY A 254 14.64 -10.07 6.99
CA GLY A 254 13.78 -10.39 5.84
C GLY A 254 12.43 -9.66 5.89
N ILE A 255 11.79 -9.61 7.07
CA ILE A 255 10.55 -8.85 7.32
C ILE A 255 10.78 -7.35 7.06
N GLY A 256 11.82 -6.78 7.65
CA GLY A 256 12.15 -5.36 7.48
C GLY A 256 12.34 -4.99 6.00
N ARG A 257 13.03 -5.86 5.23
CA ARG A 257 13.18 -5.69 3.79
C ARG A 257 11.84 -5.76 3.05
N ALA A 258 10.98 -6.71 3.40
CA ALA A 258 9.67 -6.86 2.76
C ALA A 258 8.73 -5.68 3.04
N ILE A 259 8.68 -5.16 4.27
CA ILE A 259 7.85 -4.02 4.64
C ILE A 259 8.32 -2.74 3.94
N GLY A 260 9.65 -2.55 3.84
CA GLY A 260 10.23 -1.33 3.25
C GLY A 260 10.36 -1.36 1.72
N GLU A 261 9.96 -2.45 1.06
CA GLU A 261 10.11 -2.53 -0.40
C GLU A 261 9.10 -1.64 -1.13
N THR A 262 9.61 -0.90 -2.09
CA THR A 262 8.89 0.18 -2.75
C THR A 262 8.64 -0.13 -4.23
N MET A 263 9.74 -0.21 -5.02
CA MET A 263 9.64 -0.21 -6.48
C MET A 263 9.13 -1.52 -7.06
N ALA A 264 9.57 -2.65 -6.51
CA ALA A 264 9.09 -3.94 -6.99
C ALA A 264 7.59 -4.11 -6.73
N VAL A 265 7.12 -3.71 -5.54
CA VAL A 265 5.70 -3.77 -5.15
C VAL A 265 4.87 -2.83 -6.02
N LEU A 266 5.31 -1.58 -6.21
CA LEU A 266 4.64 -0.60 -7.06
C LEU A 266 4.33 -1.14 -8.47
N MET A 267 5.22 -1.96 -9.02
CA MET A 267 5.09 -2.50 -10.37
C MET A 267 4.12 -3.67 -10.48
N VAL A 268 3.89 -4.44 -9.41
CA VAL A 268 3.21 -5.75 -9.53
C VAL A 268 1.91 -5.88 -8.73
N THR A 269 1.57 -4.90 -7.89
CA THR A 269 0.38 -4.99 -7.01
C THR A 269 -0.86 -4.29 -7.54
N GLY A 270 -0.78 -3.58 -8.67
CA GLY A 270 -1.91 -2.89 -9.29
C GLY A 270 -2.33 -1.58 -8.61
N ASN A 271 -1.69 -1.19 -7.50
CA ASN A 271 -1.81 0.11 -6.83
C ASN A 271 -3.23 0.59 -6.48
N ALA A 272 -4.17 -0.30 -6.21
CA ALA A 272 -5.52 0.07 -5.78
C ALA A 272 -5.51 0.55 -4.32
N ALA A 273 -5.99 1.75 -4.09
CA ALA A 273 -6.04 2.38 -2.76
C ALA A 273 -7.33 2.01 -1.99
N VAL A 274 -7.69 0.74 -2.01
CA VAL A 274 -8.86 0.15 -1.34
C VAL A 274 -8.45 -0.97 -0.40
N ILE A 275 -9.29 -1.29 0.58
CA ILE A 275 -9.02 -2.37 1.51
C ILE A 275 -9.18 -3.71 0.77
N PRO A 276 -8.11 -4.52 0.62
CA PRO A 276 -8.20 -5.80 -0.06
C PRO A 276 -8.99 -6.80 0.78
N THR A 277 -9.91 -7.52 0.16
CA THR A 277 -10.67 -8.61 0.79
C THR A 277 -9.96 -9.95 0.57
N THR A 278 -9.20 -10.07 -0.53
CA THR A 278 -8.41 -11.25 -0.86
C THR A 278 -6.99 -10.87 -1.30
N ILE A 279 -6.06 -11.82 -1.21
CA ILE A 279 -4.67 -11.64 -1.67
C ILE A 279 -4.57 -11.56 -3.22
N LEU A 280 -5.62 -11.98 -3.93
CA LEU A 280 -5.69 -11.96 -5.38
C LEU A 280 -6.15 -10.60 -5.94
N GLU A 281 -6.58 -9.70 -5.08
CA GLU A 281 -6.96 -8.34 -5.48
C GLU A 281 -5.76 -7.42 -5.59
N PRO A 282 -5.86 -6.39 -6.46
CA PRO A 282 -4.92 -5.29 -6.47
C PRO A 282 -4.95 -4.56 -5.12
N LEU A 283 -3.79 -4.12 -4.67
CA LEU A 283 -3.65 -3.36 -3.42
C LEU A 283 -2.48 -2.37 -3.50
N ARG A 284 -2.43 -1.48 -2.53
CA ARG A 284 -1.37 -0.48 -2.43
C ARG A 284 -0.69 -0.55 -1.08
N THR A 285 0.63 -0.36 -1.06
CA THR A 285 1.43 -0.34 0.17
C THR A 285 1.86 1.08 0.52
N ILE A 286 2.19 1.33 1.80
CA ILE A 286 2.67 2.62 2.28
C ILE A 286 3.91 3.09 1.50
N PRO A 287 5.01 2.31 1.38
CA PRO A 287 6.19 2.75 0.66
C PRO A 287 5.93 3.04 -0.82
N ALA A 288 5.09 2.21 -1.48
CA ALA A 288 4.71 2.42 -2.87
C ALA A 288 3.91 3.70 -3.06
N THR A 289 2.99 4.03 -2.15
CA THR A 289 2.21 5.27 -2.17
C THR A 289 3.13 6.49 -2.07
N ILE A 290 4.04 6.50 -1.09
CA ILE A 290 4.99 7.61 -0.89
C ILE A 290 5.84 7.81 -2.15
N ALA A 291 6.37 6.73 -2.73
CA ALA A 291 7.21 6.83 -3.91
C ALA A 291 6.45 7.31 -5.16
N ALA A 292 5.19 6.90 -5.31
CA ALA A 292 4.37 7.29 -6.45
C ALA A 292 3.91 8.75 -6.38
N GLU A 293 3.52 9.23 -5.19
CA GLU A 293 2.77 10.49 -5.05
C GLU A 293 3.61 11.66 -4.52
N LEU A 294 4.73 11.40 -3.82
CA LEU A 294 5.52 12.47 -3.19
C LEU A 294 6.07 13.49 -4.19
N GLY A 295 6.43 13.02 -5.39
CA GLY A 295 6.94 13.90 -6.47
C GLY A 295 5.89 14.79 -7.12
N GLU A 296 4.61 14.41 -7.01
CA GLU A 296 3.48 15.11 -7.61
C GLU A 296 2.73 16.00 -6.60
N ALA A 297 2.90 15.72 -5.30
CA ALA A 297 2.24 16.47 -4.23
C ALA A 297 2.85 17.88 -4.07
N PRO A 298 2.04 18.96 -4.12
CA PRO A 298 2.53 20.32 -3.91
C PRO A 298 3.18 20.47 -2.53
N ALA A 299 4.41 20.97 -2.48
CA ALA A 299 5.16 21.13 -1.25
C ALA A 299 4.39 21.99 -0.22
N GLY A 300 4.26 21.48 1.01
CA GLY A 300 3.52 22.11 2.11
C GLY A 300 2.01 21.99 2.05
N GLY A 301 1.44 21.37 1.00
CA GLY A 301 0.01 21.09 0.92
C GLY A 301 -0.43 19.93 1.84
N PRO A 302 -1.76 19.77 2.07
CA PRO A 302 -2.30 18.69 2.91
C PRO A 302 -1.88 17.30 2.44
N HIS A 303 -1.87 17.07 1.13
CA HIS A 303 -1.42 15.80 0.52
C HIS A 303 0.06 15.50 0.85
N TYR A 304 0.93 16.50 0.67
CA TYR A 304 2.35 16.38 1.01
C TYR A 304 2.57 16.08 2.50
N GLN A 305 1.85 16.78 3.38
CA GLN A 305 1.91 16.56 4.83
C GLN A 305 1.41 15.15 5.21
N ALA A 306 0.34 14.68 4.58
CA ALA A 306 -0.20 13.34 4.80
C ALA A 306 0.79 12.24 4.38
N LEU A 307 1.52 12.41 3.25
CA LEU A 307 2.57 11.48 2.83
C LEU A 307 3.74 11.43 3.81
N PHE A 308 4.12 12.58 4.40
CA PHE A 308 5.12 12.61 5.47
C PHE A 308 4.64 11.96 6.77
N LEU A 309 3.35 12.05 7.07
CA LEU A 309 2.78 11.37 8.24
C LEU A 309 2.72 9.84 8.06
N LEU A 310 2.61 9.38 6.80
CA LEU A 310 2.64 7.95 6.45
C LEU A 310 4.03 7.31 6.64
N GLY A 311 5.12 8.04 6.35
CA GLY A 311 6.51 7.58 6.43
C GLY A 311 7.10 7.70 7.81
#